data_2af883095227fdfc31bf03751e4e6413
#
_entry.id   2af883095227fdfc31bf03751e4e6413
#
_cell.length_a   1.000
_cell.length_b   1.000
_cell.length_c   1.000
_cell.angle_alpha   90.00
_cell.angle_beta   90.00
_cell.angle_gamma   90.00
#
_symmetry.space_group_name_H-M   'P 1'
#
loop_
_entity.id
_entity.type
_entity.pdbx_description
1 polymer ?
#
loop_
_entity_poly.entity_id
_entity_poly.type
_entity_poly.pdbx_seq_one_letter_code
_entity_poly.pdbx_strand_id
1 'polypeptide(L)'
;VEREHEIQNFKSRPYWKIVAKFQIEGGEYEGVYQRQNFKASEKNPNDKADRIWLHADAEKVLTDIRKIGTAKVSDKKTLSKQTAPRLYDLTTLQREANAKFSFSANRTLSIAQALYEKHKMITYPRTDSRALPEDYRGVVKHTMESVGSEYLPFAKKAIDQGYIGKAGRRIFDNKQVSDHFAIIPTDISGKKLSED
;
A
#
# COMPACT_ATOMS: atom_id res chain seq x y z
N VAL A 1 19.98 -18.23 -5.13
CA VAL A 1 20.42 -19.34 -6.04
C VAL A 1 19.22 -19.91 -6.79
N GLU A 2 18.15 -20.41 -6.12
CA GLU A 2 16.96 -20.98 -6.79
C GLU A 2 16.28 -19.99 -7.75
N ARG A 3 16.02 -18.76 -7.30
CA ARG A 3 15.36 -17.73 -8.10
C ARG A 3 16.19 -17.33 -9.34
N GLU A 4 17.50 -17.31 -9.21
CA GLU A 4 18.40 -17.06 -10.35
C GLU A 4 18.30 -18.17 -11.40
N HIS A 5 18.21 -19.41 -10.94
CA HIS A 5 18.01 -20.58 -11.79
C HIS A 5 16.65 -20.56 -12.51
N GLU A 6 15.60 -20.15 -11.81
CA GLU A 6 14.27 -19.94 -12.41
C GLU A 6 14.30 -18.86 -13.49
N ILE A 7 15.02 -17.75 -13.25
CA ILE A 7 15.15 -16.65 -14.22
C ILE A 7 15.91 -17.12 -15.46
N GLN A 8 17.03 -17.82 -15.30
CA GLN A 8 17.85 -18.33 -16.41
C GLN A 8 17.13 -19.38 -17.25
N ASN A 9 16.28 -20.21 -16.62
CA ASN A 9 15.51 -21.26 -17.30
C ASN A 9 14.12 -20.80 -17.76
N PHE A 10 13.76 -19.54 -17.53
CA PHE A 10 12.45 -19.01 -17.89
C PHE A 10 12.27 -19.00 -19.40
N LYS A 11 11.25 -19.72 -19.89
CA LYS A 11 10.82 -19.68 -21.30
C LYS A 11 9.54 -18.86 -21.38
N SER A 12 9.59 -17.74 -22.09
CA SER A 12 8.40 -16.92 -22.33
C SER A 12 7.39 -17.71 -23.17
N ARG A 13 6.11 -17.60 -22.79
CA ARG A 13 5.00 -18.21 -23.53
C ARG A 13 3.97 -17.13 -23.83
N PRO A 14 3.62 -16.93 -25.12
CA PRO A 14 2.60 -15.95 -25.48
C PRO A 14 1.22 -16.38 -24.96
N TYR A 15 0.39 -15.42 -24.67
CA TYR A 15 -1.03 -15.61 -24.36
C TYR A 15 -1.85 -14.48 -24.99
N TRP A 16 -3.12 -14.73 -25.15
CA TRP A 16 -4.08 -13.77 -25.70
C TRP A 16 -5.04 -13.31 -24.63
N LYS A 17 -5.43 -12.04 -24.73
CA LYS A 17 -6.54 -11.45 -23.97
C LYS A 17 -7.56 -10.89 -24.95
N ILE A 18 -8.82 -11.07 -24.64
CA ILE A 18 -9.91 -10.46 -25.41
C ILE A 18 -10.44 -9.29 -24.59
N VAL A 19 -10.34 -8.10 -25.17
CA VAL A 19 -10.86 -6.86 -24.61
C VAL A 19 -11.99 -6.37 -25.50
N ALA A 20 -13.17 -6.13 -24.94
CA ALA A 20 -14.31 -5.59 -25.63
C ALA A 20 -14.57 -4.15 -25.17
N LYS A 21 -14.83 -3.26 -26.10
CA LYS A 21 -15.33 -1.92 -25.83
C LYS A 21 -16.85 -1.94 -25.95
N PHE A 22 -17.51 -1.52 -24.90
CA PHE A 22 -18.96 -1.45 -24.84
C PHE A 22 -19.40 0.00 -24.88
N GLN A 23 -20.33 0.29 -25.76
CA GLN A 23 -20.94 1.61 -25.87
C GLN A 23 -22.28 1.59 -25.14
N ILE A 24 -22.50 2.53 -24.26
CA ILE A 24 -23.73 2.70 -23.50
C ILE A 24 -24.18 4.16 -23.58
N GLU A 25 -25.41 4.44 -23.18
CA GLU A 25 -26.00 5.80 -23.24
C GLU A 25 -25.16 6.85 -22.48
N GLY A 26 -24.43 6.46 -21.40
CA GLY A 26 -23.59 7.36 -20.60
C GLY A 26 -22.11 7.37 -20.97
N GLY A 27 -21.66 6.70 -22.04
CA GLY A 27 -20.25 6.65 -22.47
C GLY A 27 -19.74 5.28 -22.89
N GLU A 28 -18.46 5.08 -22.79
CA GLU A 28 -17.80 3.82 -23.15
C GLU A 28 -17.10 3.19 -21.93
N TYR A 29 -17.04 1.88 -21.89
CA TYR A 29 -16.19 1.16 -20.93
C TYR A 29 -15.56 -0.07 -21.58
N GLU A 30 -14.44 -0.51 -21.02
CA GLU A 30 -13.74 -1.71 -21.46
C GLU A 30 -14.01 -2.88 -20.52
N GLY A 31 -14.25 -4.05 -21.10
CA GLY A 31 -14.38 -5.30 -20.40
C GLY A 31 -13.37 -6.33 -20.88
N VAL A 32 -12.80 -7.09 -19.96
CA VAL A 32 -11.87 -8.17 -20.28
C VAL A 32 -12.58 -9.50 -20.13
N TYR A 33 -12.51 -10.32 -21.18
CA TYR A 33 -13.07 -11.67 -21.13
C TYR A 33 -12.43 -12.49 -20.02
N GLN A 34 -13.26 -13.21 -19.27
CA GLN A 34 -12.84 -14.12 -18.21
C GLN A 34 -13.36 -15.53 -18.53
N ARG A 35 -12.49 -16.53 -18.46
CA ARG A 35 -12.89 -17.93 -18.58
C ARG A 35 -13.86 -18.31 -17.45
N GLN A 36 -15.03 -18.79 -17.79
CA GLN A 36 -16.01 -19.25 -16.79
C GLN A 36 -15.47 -20.45 -16.01
N ASN A 37 -15.82 -20.52 -14.73
CA ASN A 37 -15.43 -21.62 -13.83
C ASN A 37 -13.91 -21.81 -13.68
N PHE A 38 -13.10 -20.78 -13.99
CA PHE A 38 -11.67 -20.84 -13.81
C PHE A 38 -11.32 -21.02 -12.33
N LYS A 39 -10.43 -21.99 -12.07
CA LYS A 39 -9.82 -22.19 -10.75
C LYS A 39 -8.32 -22.00 -10.88
N ALA A 40 -7.78 -21.09 -10.12
CA ALA A 40 -6.33 -20.89 -10.03
C ALA A 40 -5.64 -22.16 -9.52
N SER A 41 -4.50 -22.50 -10.10
CA SER A 41 -3.69 -23.67 -9.71
C SER A 41 -2.36 -23.20 -9.16
N GLU A 42 -1.94 -23.73 -8.03
CA GLU A 42 -0.61 -23.48 -7.47
C GLU A 42 0.52 -23.97 -8.40
N LYS A 43 0.23 -24.99 -9.22
CA LYS A 43 1.20 -25.54 -10.21
C LYS A 43 1.46 -24.58 -11.36
N ASN A 44 0.57 -23.65 -11.65
CA ASN A 44 0.75 -22.66 -12.71
C ASN A 44 0.25 -21.29 -12.25
N PRO A 45 1.05 -20.54 -11.50
CA PRO A 45 0.68 -19.21 -10.98
C PRO A 45 0.48 -18.17 -12.10
N ASN A 46 0.96 -18.46 -13.31
CA ASN A 46 0.79 -17.60 -14.48
C ASN A 46 -0.53 -17.84 -15.22
N ASP A 47 -1.26 -18.91 -14.94
CA ASP A 47 -2.58 -19.13 -15.52
C ASP A 47 -3.62 -18.29 -14.75
N LYS A 48 -4.27 -17.39 -15.48
CA LYS A 48 -5.29 -16.46 -14.97
C LYS A 48 -6.55 -16.57 -15.82
N ALA A 49 -7.67 -16.22 -15.26
CA ALA A 49 -8.96 -16.31 -15.96
C ALA A 49 -9.02 -15.51 -17.26
N ASP A 50 -8.29 -14.40 -17.34
CA ASP A 50 -8.20 -13.51 -18.50
C ASP A 50 -7.17 -13.93 -19.56
N ARG A 51 -6.45 -15.06 -19.37
CA ARG A 51 -5.40 -15.53 -20.28
C ARG A 51 -5.85 -16.75 -21.07
N ILE A 52 -5.72 -16.68 -22.37
CA ILE A 52 -5.97 -17.79 -23.31
C ILE A 52 -4.62 -18.17 -23.91
N TRP A 53 -4.25 -19.45 -23.79
CA TRP A 53 -2.90 -19.91 -24.16
C TRP A 53 -2.79 -20.40 -25.61
N LEU A 54 -3.90 -20.66 -26.28
CA LEU A 54 -3.94 -21.10 -27.68
C LEU A 54 -4.67 -20.05 -28.52
N HIS A 55 -4.06 -19.66 -29.64
CA HIS A 55 -4.65 -18.69 -30.58
C HIS A 55 -6.01 -19.15 -31.11
N ALA A 56 -6.12 -20.43 -31.48
CA ALA A 56 -7.38 -20.99 -31.96
C ALA A 56 -8.54 -20.84 -30.95
N ASP A 57 -8.28 -21.00 -29.65
CA ASP A 57 -9.28 -20.82 -28.61
C ASP A 57 -9.69 -19.35 -28.49
N ALA A 58 -8.74 -18.43 -28.63
CA ALA A 58 -9.00 -16.99 -28.62
C ALA A 58 -9.89 -16.57 -29.81
N GLU A 59 -9.57 -17.06 -31.01
CA GLU A 59 -10.37 -16.81 -32.21
C GLU A 59 -11.77 -17.39 -32.12
N LYS A 60 -11.95 -18.56 -31.57
CA LYS A 60 -13.25 -19.17 -31.33
C LYS A 60 -14.10 -18.30 -30.40
N VAL A 61 -13.55 -17.91 -29.25
CA VAL A 61 -14.27 -17.04 -28.29
C VAL A 61 -14.62 -15.70 -28.94
N LEU A 62 -13.71 -15.09 -29.69
CA LEU A 62 -13.95 -13.82 -30.39
C LEU A 62 -15.08 -13.97 -31.41
N THR A 63 -15.10 -15.05 -32.17
CA THR A 63 -16.15 -15.34 -33.15
C THR A 63 -17.51 -15.52 -32.48
N ASP A 64 -17.56 -16.24 -31.34
CA ASP A 64 -18.80 -16.47 -30.59
C ASP A 64 -19.34 -15.13 -29.99
N ILE A 65 -18.47 -14.28 -29.45
CA ILE A 65 -18.85 -12.99 -28.92
C ILE A 65 -19.41 -12.09 -30.03
N ARG A 66 -18.78 -12.05 -31.21
CA ARG A 66 -19.25 -11.24 -32.36
C ARG A 66 -20.61 -11.67 -32.90
N LYS A 67 -20.94 -12.95 -32.82
CA LYS A 67 -22.25 -13.47 -33.24
C LYS A 67 -23.39 -12.99 -32.34
N ILE A 68 -23.13 -12.77 -31.06
CA ILE A 68 -24.16 -12.40 -30.08
C ILE A 68 -24.53 -10.91 -30.21
N GLY A 69 -23.55 -10.02 -30.48
CA GLY A 69 -23.76 -8.60 -30.76
C GLY A 69 -24.23 -7.74 -29.59
N THR A 70 -24.87 -8.33 -28.57
CA THR A 70 -25.38 -7.63 -27.38
C THR A 70 -24.95 -8.34 -26.12
N ALA A 71 -24.82 -7.60 -25.00
CA ALA A 71 -24.45 -8.16 -23.71
C ALA A 71 -25.40 -7.70 -22.61
N LYS A 72 -25.72 -8.60 -21.68
CA LYS A 72 -26.44 -8.26 -20.46
C LYS A 72 -25.43 -7.82 -19.42
N VAL A 73 -25.57 -6.60 -18.91
CA VAL A 73 -24.69 -6.01 -17.90
C VAL A 73 -25.33 -6.13 -16.52
N SER A 74 -24.53 -6.46 -15.52
CA SER A 74 -24.90 -6.33 -14.12
C SER A 74 -23.85 -5.48 -13.39
N ASP A 75 -24.30 -4.44 -12.68
CA ASP A 75 -23.45 -3.61 -11.83
C ASP A 75 -23.62 -4.06 -10.37
N LYS A 76 -22.50 -4.38 -9.73
CA LYS A 76 -22.47 -4.74 -8.30
C LYS A 76 -21.59 -3.77 -7.53
N LYS A 77 -22.21 -2.86 -6.80
CA LYS A 77 -21.51 -1.95 -5.89
C LYS A 77 -21.26 -2.62 -4.54
N THR A 78 -20.01 -2.67 -4.14
CA THR A 78 -19.63 -3.21 -2.83
C THR A 78 -18.84 -2.15 -2.06
N LEU A 79 -19.24 -1.89 -0.82
CA LEU A 79 -18.49 -1.02 0.07
C LEU A 79 -17.18 -1.72 0.45
N SER A 80 -16.07 -1.09 0.12
CA SER A 80 -14.75 -1.50 0.59
C SER A 80 -14.24 -0.51 1.65
N LYS A 81 -13.59 -1.04 2.69
CA LYS A 81 -12.94 -0.23 3.71
C LYS A 81 -11.44 -0.50 3.65
N GLN A 82 -10.68 0.54 3.42
CA GLN A 82 -9.23 0.47 3.55
C GLN A 82 -8.85 0.94 4.95
N THR A 83 -8.15 0.09 5.70
CA THR A 83 -7.63 0.48 7.01
C THR A 83 -6.40 1.38 6.83
N ALA A 84 -6.26 2.39 7.70
CA ALA A 84 -5.06 3.21 7.75
C ALA A 84 -3.78 2.35 7.90
N PRO A 85 -2.65 2.75 7.33
CA PRO A 85 -1.39 2.05 7.55
C PRO A 85 -1.02 2.05 9.04
N ARG A 86 -0.17 1.11 9.44
CA ARG A 86 0.45 1.11 10.76
C ARG A 86 1.53 2.20 10.83
N LEU A 87 1.96 2.51 12.05
CA LEU A 87 3.12 3.37 12.27
C LEU A 87 4.41 2.72 11.74
N TYR A 88 5.48 3.47 11.70
CA TYR A 88 6.77 3.02 11.17
C TYR A 88 7.59 2.29 12.23
N ASP A 89 8.09 1.14 11.83
CA ASP A 89 9.33 0.56 12.30
C ASP A 89 10.48 0.98 11.38
N LEU A 90 11.72 0.66 11.72
CA LEU A 90 12.88 0.99 10.89
C LEU A 90 12.77 0.40 9.47
N THR A 91 12.41 -0.86 9.36
CA THR A 91 12.34 -1.56 8.07
C THR A 91 11.28 -0.94 7.15
N THR A 92 10.12 -0.61 7.68
CA THR A 92 9.06 0.03 6.87
C THR A 92 9.47 1.44 6.46
N LEU A 93 10.10 2.22 7.34
CA LEU A 93 10.63 3.53 7.02
C LEU A 93 11.67 3.46 5.89
N GLN A 94 12.61 2.51 5.96
CA GLN A 94 13.62 2.29 4.92
C GLN A 94 13.00 1.92 3.58
N ARG A 95 11.99 1.04 3.58
CA ARG A 95 11.29 0.65 2.35
C ARG A 95 10.56 1.81 1.68
N GLU A 96 9.88 2.65 2.46
CA GLU A 96 9.18 3.81 1.91
C GLU A 96 10.13 4.90 1.45
N ALA A 97 11.20 5.17 2.20
CA ALA A 97 12.25 6.11 1.79
C ALA A 97 12.94 5.67 0.49
N ASN A 98 13.18 4.36 0.34
CA ASN A 98 13.69 3.82 -0.91
C ASN A 98 12.70 3.99 -2.07
N ALA A 99 11.42 3.68 -1.86
CA ALA A 99 10.41 3.79 -2.90
C ALA A 99 10.15 5.24 -3.35
N LYS A 100 10.20 6.21 -2.41
CA LYS A 100 9.90 7.63 -2.71
C LYS A 100 11.12 8.44 -3.14
N PHE A 101 12.29 8.16 -2.55
CA PHE A 101 13.48 9.00 -2.68
C PHE A 101 14.71 8.24 -3.18
N SER A 102 14.57 6.94 -3.46
CA SER A 102 15.67 6.04 -3.85
C SER A 102 16.81 5.99 -2.81
N PHE A 103 16.51 6.25 -1.55
CA PHE A 103 17.49 6.17 -0.48
C PHE A 103 17.86 4.72 -0.18
N SER A 104 19.16 4.48 0.05
CA SER A 104 19.60 3.19 0.60
C SER A 104 19.15 3.03 2.07
N ALA A 105 19.08 1.80 2.54
CA ALA A 105 18.76 1.50 3.94
C ALA A 105 19.72 2.22 4.92
N ASN A 106 21.02 2.24 4.61
CA ASN A 106 22.02 2.93 5.41
C ASN A 106 21.82 4.44 5.44
N ARG A 107 21.53 5.06 4.29
CA ARG A 107 21.25 6.50 4.22
C ARG A 107 20.01 6.85 5.04
N THR A 108 18.93 6.08 4.92
CA THR A 108 17.72 6.30 5.69
C THR A 108 17.98 6.19 7.20
N LEU A 109 18.74 5.18 7.61
CA LEU A 109 19.11 5.01 9.03
C LEU A 109 19.96 6.17 9.54
N SER A 110 20.96 6.61 8.77
CA SER A 110 21.81 7.76 9.16
C SER A 110 20.99 9.04 9.36
N ILE A 111 20.07 9.33 8.44
CA ILE A 111 19.17 10.49 8.56
C ILE A 111 18.28 10.35 9.79
N ALA A 112 17.65 9.18 9.97
CA ALA A 112 16.79 8.95 11.13
C ALA A 112 17.54 9.06 12.45
N GLN A 113 18.78 8.57 12.54
CA GLN A 113 19.63 8.75 13.70
C GLN A 113 19.97 10.22 13.95
N ALA A 114 20.31 10.99 12.93
CA ALA A 114 20.56 12.43 13.08
C ALA A 114 19.30 13.17 13.57
N LEU A 115 18.12 12.84 13.03
CA LEU A 115 16.83 13.39 13.48
C LEU A 115 16.53 13.06 14.95
N TYR A 116 16.88 11.87 15.40
CA TYR A 116 16.72 11.47 16.81
C TYR A 116 17.80 12.05 17.73
N GLU A 117 19.08 11.85 17.39
CA GLU A 117 20.20 12.17 18.31
C GLU A 117 20.50 13.65 18.34
N LYS A 118 20.59 14.28 17.18
CA LYS A 118 21.00 15.68 17.02
C LYS A 118 19.81 16.64 17.11
N HIS A 119 18.71 16.33 16.42
CA HIS A 119 17.59 17.24 16.27
C HIS A 119 16.41 16.95 17.21
N LYS A 120 16.36 15.77 17.82
CA LYS A 120 15.27 15.36 18.74
C LYS A 120 13.87 15.40 18.11
N MET A 121 13.78 15.25 16.80
CA MET A 121 12.55 15.45 16.03
C MET A 121 11.72 14.18 15.83
N ILE A 122 12.28 13.02 16.07
CA ILE A 122 11.59 11.73 16.02
C ILE A 122 11.91 10.89 17.24
N THR A 123 11.11 9.87 17.50
CA THR A 123 11.37 8.84 18.49
C THR A 123 12.53 7.93 18.05
N TYR A 124 12.99 7.04 18.91
CA TYR A 124 14.12 6.17 18.64
C TYR A 124 13.94 5.34 17.35
N PRO A 125 14.82 5.46 16.34
CA PRO A 125 14.57 4.90 15.03
C PRO A 125 14.91 3.43 14.87
N ARG A 126 15.71 2.83 15.79
CA ARG A 126 16.05 1.40 15.73
C ARG A 126 15.02 0.58 16.49
N THR A 127 13.83 0.50 15.97
CA THR A 127 12.71 -0.24 16.55
C THR A 127 12.07 -1.16 15.52
N ASP A 128 11.59 -2.29 15.96
CA ASP A 128 10.74 -3.22 15.22
C ASP A 128 9.25 -3.04 15.56
N SER A 129 8.95 -2.27 16.59
CA SER A 129 7.58 -1.97 16.97
C SER A 129 6.90 -1.00 15.99
N ARG A 130 5.63 -1.25 15.71
CA ARG A 130 4.75 -0.41 14.90
C ARG A 130 3.54 0.07 15.69
N ALA A 131 3.66 0.06 17.02
CA ALA A 131 2.66 0.52 17.95
C ALA A 131 3.27 1.48 18.97
N LEU A 132 2.41 2.23 19.66
CA LEU A 132 2.73 3.12 20.75
C LEU A 132 2.18 2.53 22.05
N PRO A 133 2.75 2.90 23.20
CA PRO A 133 2.15 2.62 24.49
C PRO A 133 0.77 3.29 24.64
N GLU A 134 -0.11 2.69 25.41
CA GLU A 134 -1.48 3.18 25.58
C GLU A 134 -1.56 4.56 26.27
N ASP A 135 -0.61 4.88 27.13
CA ASP A 135 -0.45 6.19 27.79
C ASP A 135 0.10 7.29 26.88
N TYR A 136 0.58 6.92 25.67
CA TYR A 136 1.13 7.89 24.71
C TYR A 136 0.07 8.73 23.99
N ARG A 137 -1.22 8.51 24.24
CA ARG A 137 -2.32 9.25 23.57
C ARG A 137 -2.23 10.76 23.76
N GLY A 138 -1.86 11.20 24.97
CA GLY A 138 -1.65 12.62 25.27
C GLY A 138 -0.47 13.21 24.51
N VAL A 139 0.65 12.49 24.46
CA VAL A 139 1.83 12.89 23.70
C VAL A 139 1.51 13.02 22.20
N VAL A 140 0.81 12.02 21.63
CA VAL A 140 0.40 12.07 20.20
C VAL A 140 -0.48 13.28 19.91
N LYS A 141 -1.43 13.63 20.80
CA LYS A 141 -2.25 14.81 20.64
C LYS A 141 -1.39 16.07 20.59
N HIS A 142 -0.48 16.24 21.53
CA HIS A 142 0.43 17.39 21.59
C HIS A 142 1.33 17.46 20.36
N THR A 143 1.92 16.34 19.94
CA THR A 143 2.69 16.26 18.71
C THR A 143 1.88 16.69 17.49
N MET A 144 0.63 16.23 17.38
CA MET A 144 -0.25 16.62 16.27
C MET A 144 -0.61 18.11 16.25
N GLU A 145 -0.62 18.77 17.42
CA GLU A 145 -0.82 20.24 17.54
C GLU A 145 0.42 21.00 17.06
N SER A 146 1.60 20.37 17.06
CA SER A 146 2.90 20.94 16.71
C SER A 146 3.35 20.65 15.28
N VAL A 147 2.59 19.86 14.49
CA VAL A 147 2.95 19.54 13.11
C VAL A 147 3.00 20.78 12.22
N GLY A 148 3.77 20.72 11.13
CA GLY A 148 3.91 21.82 10.17
C GLY A 148 2.56 22.28 9.61
N SER A 149 2.51 23.55 9.20
CA SER A 149 1.27 24.21 8.73
C SER A 149 0.53 23.44 7.64
N GLU A 150 1.24 22.70 6.81
CA GLU A 150 0.70 21.83 5.76
C GLU A 150 -0.20 20.71 6.31
N TYR A 151 0.18 20.12 7.46
CA TYR A 151 -0.53 19.00 8.07
C TYR A 151 -1.51 19.41 9.17
N LEU A 152 -1.42 20.66 9.63
CA LEU A 152 -2.22 21.15 10.76
C LEU A 152 -3.74 21.02 10.55
N PRO A 153 -4.32 21.28 9.36
CA PRO A 153 -5.75 21.07 9.13
C PRO A 153 -6.21 19.62 9.35
N PHE A 154 -5.39 18.66 8.93
CA PHE A 154 -5.68 17.23 9.11
C PHE A 154 -5.52 16.81 10.57
N ALA A 155 -4.49 17.32 11.25
CA ALA A 155 -4.27 17.09 12.67
C ALA A 155 -5.43 17.61 13.51
N LYS A 156 -5.87 18.86 13.29
CA LYS A 156 -7.04 19.44 13.96
C LYS A 156 -8.29 18.59 13.74
N LYS A 157 -8.58 18.22 12.50
CA LYS A 157 -9.73 17.36 12.20
C LYS A 157 -9.68 16.03 12.97
N ALA A 158 -8.51 15.40 13.06
CA ALA A 158 -8.36 14.14 13.79
C ALA A 158 -8.57 14.31 15.30
N ILE A 159 -8.09 15.40 15.86
CA ILE A 159 -8.28 15.76 17.28
C ILE A 159 -9.76 16.04 17.56
N ASP A 160 -10.40 16.91 16.78
CA ASP A 160 -11.80 17.34 16.97
C ASP A 160 -12.78 16.17 16.84
N GLN A 161 -12.50 15.23 15.94
CA GLN A 161 -13.31 14.02 15.76
C GLN A 161 -12.97 12.90 16.78
N GLY A 162 -12.01 13.13 17.66
CA GLY A 162 -11.60 12.19 18.70
C GLY A 162 -10.96 10.90 18.17
N TYR A 163 -10.31 10.95 17.00
CA TYR A 163 -9.70 9.77 16.38
C TYR A 163 -8.57 9.18 17.23
N ILE A 164 -7.85 9.99 17.99
CA ILE A 164 -6.80 9.51 18.89
C ILE A 164 -7.38 8.59 19.96
N GLY A 165 -8.50 9.00 20.57
CA GLY A 165 -9.21 8.20 21.57
C GLY A 165 -9.81 6.90 20.98
N LYS A 166 -10.31 6.97 19.73
CA LYS A 166 -10.92 5.85 19.02
C LYS A 166 -9.89 4.92 18.37
N ALA A 167 -8.61 5.32 18.28
CA ALA A 167 -7.57 4.49 17.73
C ALA A 167 -7.39 3.24 18.60
N GLY A 168 -7.56 2.05 17.96
CA GLY A 168 -7.51 0.77 18.63
C GLY A 168 -6.08 0.23 18.75
N ARG A 169 -5.99 -1.07 19.09
CA ARG A 169 -4.73 -1.81 19.28
C ARG A 169 -3.81 -1.84 18.07
N ARG A 170 -4.27 -1.39 16.93
CA ARG A 170 -3.44 -1.23 15.74
C ARG A 170 -2.40 -0.13 15.90
N ILE A 171 -2.69 0.89 16.73
CA ILE A 171 -1.84 2.05 16.98
C ILE A 171 -1.33 2.05 18.43
N PHE A 172 -2.20 1.79 19.41
CA PHE A 172 -1.86 1.80 20.83
C PHE A 172 -2.05 0.40 21.40
N ASP A 173 -0.93 -0.27 21.71
CA ASP A 173 -0.94 -1.64 22.26
C ASP A 173 0.35 -1.92 23.02
N ASN A 174 0.28 -1.92 24.35
CA ASN A 174 1.43 -2.21 25.21
C ASN A 174 2.07 -3.57 24.92
N LYS A 175 1.30 -4.54 24.40
CA LYS A 175 1.83 -5.88 24.08
C LYS A 175 2.72 -5.91 22.85
N GLN A 176 2.61 -4.90 21.97
CA GLN A 176 3.42 -4.75 20.76
C GLN A 176 4.59 -3.79 20.95
N VAL A 177 4.78 -3.29 22.17
CA VAL A 177 5.90 -2.44 22.56
C VAL A 177 6.81 -3.26 23.45
N SER A 178 8.10 -3.32 23.09
CA SER A 178 9.15 -3.90 23.92
C SER A 178 9.95 -2.76 24.59
N ASP A 179 11.25 -2.70 24.37
CA ASP A 179 12.11 -1.62 24.87
C ASP A 179 11.87 -0.29 24.14
N HIS A 180 11.42 -0.37 22.90
CA HIS A 180 11.14 0.78 22.04
C HIS A 180 9.78 0.65 21.35
N PHE A 181 9.19 1.79 21.02
CA PHE A 181 7.91 1.88 20.31
C PHE A 181 8.10 2.47 18.89
N ALA A 182 7.02 2.60 18.14
CA ALA A 182 7.05 3.03 16.74
C ALA A 182 7.72 4.41 16.56
N ILE A 183 8.25 4.62 15.37
CA ILE A 183 8.83 5.91 14.95
C ILE A 183 7.70 6.89 14.67
N ILE A 184 7.66 7.99 15.44
CA ILE A 184 6.75 9.12 15.24
C ILE A 184 7.54 10.43 15.37
N PRO A 185 7.05 11.55 14.82
CA PRO A 185 7.57 12.87 15.11
C PRO A 185 7.43 13.22 16.59
N THR A 186 8.24 14.14 17.07
CA THR A 186 8.09 14.82 18.35
C THR A 186 7.39 16.17 18.14
N ASP A 187 7.24 16.94 19.19
CA ASP A 187 6.74 18.31 19.16
C ASP A 187 7.77 19.35 18.67
N ILE A 188 9.00 18.91 18.40
CA ILE A 188 10.07 19.78 17.93
C ILE A 188 9.89 20.11 16.45
N SER A 189 9.74 21.40 16.15
CA SER A 189 9.55 21.90 14.78
C SER A 189 10.81 21.83 13.94
N GLY A 190 10.69 21.34 12.68
CA GLY A 190 11.77 21.32 11.69
C GLY A 190 12.21 22.66 11.11
N LYS A 191 11.66 23.79 11.58
CA LYS A 191 11.97 25.13 11.04
C LYS A 191 13.43 25.56 11.12
N LYS A 192 14.28 24.81 11.83
CA LYS A 192 15.73 25.09 11.99
C LYS A 192 16.61 24.07 11.26
N LEU A 193 16.05 23.15 10.47
CA LEU A 193 16.86 22.25 9.65
C LEU A 193 17.36 23.02 8.44
N SER A 194 18.68 22.93 8.17
CA SER A 194 19.26 23.34 6.88
C SER A 194 18.79 22.36 5.79
N GLU A 195 18.72 22.84 4.56
CA GLU A 195 18.36 22.02 3.39
C GLU A 195 19.47 21.03 2.96
N ASP A 196 20.57 20.92 3.72
CA ASP A 196 21.74 20.07 3.44
C ASP A 196 21.53 18.58 3.77
#